data_b35fccf861506c6f379247a96d4f3c02
#
_entry.id   b35fccf861506c6f379247a96d4f3c02
#
_cell.length_a   1.000
_cell.length_b   1.000
_cell.length_c   1.000
_cell.angle_alpha   90.00
_cell.angle_beta   90.00
_cell.angle_gamma   90.00
#
_symmetry.space_group_name_H-M   'P 1'
#
loop_
_entity.id
_entity.type
_entity.pdbx_description
1 polymer ?
#
loop_
_entity_poly.entity_id
_entity_poly.type
_entity_poly.pdbx_seq_one_letter_code
_entity_poly.pdbx_strand_id
1 'polypeptide(L)'
;QIVTSNNKIQNYEKLNYQISVVKDQFPTINVNNAPDSLNVSKNFVLGQISDDYGLTKLQIIYYPKDKPNEARRGTIAVKKDVYDQFVFNFPSNLDVVKGVNYEYYFEVFDNDAIHHFKSSRSSQFTYREKTESEKQDFLFQQQNNAISTLEKSLKIQEKQLSEIDKLQKM
;
A
#
# COMPACT_ATOMS: atom_id res chain seq x y z
N GLN A 1 4.41 -9.13 47.54
CA GLN A 1 4.48 -10.03 48.69
C GLN A 1 3.06 -10.46 49.09
N ILE A 2 2.82 -11.77 49.17
CA ILE A 2 1.56 -12.34 49.69
C ILE A 2 1.87 -12.96 51.04
N VAL A 3 1.00 -12.71 52.00
CA VAL A 3 1.19 -13.19 53.37
C VAL A 3 -0.11 -13.87 53.78
N THR A 4 0.00 -15.07 54.33
CA THR A 4 -1.13 -15.79 54.92
C THR A 4 -1.26 -15.52 56.41
N SER A 5 -2.42 -15.15 56.88
CA SER A 5 -2.72 -14.93 58.27
C SER A 5 -4.17 -15.37 58.62
N ASN A 6 -4.37 -15.73 59.88
CA ASN A 6 -5.72 -15.95 60.45
C ASN A 6 -5.78 -15.27 61.83
N ASN A 7 -6.89 -15.43 62.53
CA ASN A 7 -7.14 -14.81 63.85
C ASN A 7 -6.13 -15.22 64.98
N LYS A 8 -5.34 -16.27 64.75
CA LYS A 8 -4.39 -16.79 65.77
C LYS A 8 -2.92 -16.68 65.29
N ILE A 9 -2.68 -16.72 63.99
CA ILE A 9 -1.34 -16.75 63.42
C ILE A 9 -1.25 -15.68 62.34
N GLN A 10 -0.30 -14.75 62.45
CA GLN A 10 -0.02 -13.75 61.48
C GLN A 10 1.33 -14.01 60.80
N ASN A 11 1.39 -13.74 59.49
CA ASN A 11 2.58 -13.89 58.68
C ASN A 11 3.20 -15.31 58.69
N TYR A 12 2.33 -16.35 58.67
CA TYR A 12 2.77 -17.74 58.73
C TYR A 12 3.66 -18.13 57.53
N GLU A 13 3.32 -17.69 56.36
CA GLU A 13 4.14 -17.88 55.17
C GLU A 13 4.31 -16.56 54.42
N LYS A 14 5.52 -16.27 53.97
CA LYS A 14 5.85 -15.14 53.10
C LYS A 14 6.27 -15.66 51.78
N LEU A 15 5.40 -15.47 50.78
CA LEU A 15 5.73 -15.75 49.41
C LEU A 15 6.15 -14.47 48.70
N ASN A 16 7.36 -14.44 48.19
CA ASN A 16 7.88 -13.34 47.42
C ASN A 16 7.74 -13.69 45.92
N TYR A 17 6.92 -12.91 45.22
CA TYR A 17 6.81 -13.01 43.77
C TYR A 17 7.46 -11.81 43.13
N GLN A 18 8.28 -12.07 42.14
CA GLN A 18 8.76 -11.02 41.24
C GLN A 18 7.84 -10.98 40.02
N ILE A 19 7.18 -9.87 39.85
CA ILE A 19 6.30 -9.62 38.66
C ILE A 19 7.08 -8.71 37.72
N SER A 20 7.40 -9.20 36.54
CA SER A 20 7.89 -8.39 35.45
C SER A 20 6.73 -7.97 34.56
N VAL A 21 6.55 -6.68 34.44
CA VAL A 21 5.55 -6.12 33.52
C VAL A 21 6.23 -5.86 32.18
N VAL A 22 5.82 -6.58 31.15
CA VAL A 22 6.19 -6.31 29.76
C VAL A 22 5.18 -5.31 29.22
N LYS A 23 5.69 -4.15 28.77
CA LYS A 23 4.83 -3.12 28.21
C LYS A 23 4.38 -3.55 26.81
N ASP A 24 3.09 -3.59 26.59
CA ASP A 24 2.46 -3.82 25.31
C ASP A 24 2.86 -2.74 24.29
N GLN A 25 3.30 -3.14 23.11
CA GLN A 25 3.83 -2.26 22.07
C GLN A 25 2.73 -1.82 21.09
N PHE A 26 3.06 -0.89 20.24
CA PHE A 26 2.20 -0.52 19.10
C PHE A 26 2.38 -1.54 17.97
N PRO A 27 1.32 -1.85 17.23
CA PRO A 27 1.45 -2.69 16.05
C PRO A 27 2.39 -2.04 15.03
N THR A 28 3.04 -2.85 14.23
CA THR A 28 3.93 -2.39 13.16
C THR A 28 3.28 -2.62 11.81
N ILE A 29 3.54 -1.70 10.88
CA ILE A 29 3.06 -1.79 9.52
C ILE A 29 4.14 -1.32 8.55
N ASN A 30 4.44 -2.14 7.56
CA ASN A 30 5.36 -1.82 6.48
C ASN A 30 4.66 -2.10 5.14
N VAL A 31 4.50 -1.08 4.31
CA VAL A 31 3.83 -1.18 3.01
C VAL A 31 4.72 -0.62 1.93
N ASN A 32 4.92 -1.40 0.88
CA ASN A 32 5.75 -1.03 -0.26
C ASN A 32 4.98 -1.27 -1.56
N ASN A 33 5.33 -0.51 -2.59
CA ASN A 33 4.87 -0.81 -3.95
C ASN A 33 5.36 -2.18 -4.38
N ALA A 34 4.54 -2.89 -5.14
CA ALA A 34 4.97 -4.15 -5.72
C ALA A 34 6.21 -3.93 -6.61
N PRO A 35 7.20 -4.83 -6.58
CA PRO A 35 8.37 -4.73 -7.43
C PRO A 35 8.00 -4.78 -8.91
N ASP A 36 8.68 -4.00 -9.75
CA ASP A 36 8.47 -3.96 -11.20
C ASP A 36 8.65 -5.34 -11.86
N SER A 37 9.46 -6.22 -11.25
CA SER A 37 9.68 -7.60 -11.71
C SER A 37 8.41 -8.47 -11.72
N LEU A 38 7.39 -8.11 -10.95
CA LEU A 38 6.13 -8.86 -10.91
C LEU A 38 5.18 -8.52 -12.06
N ASN A 39 5.50 -7.55 -12.91
CA ASN A 39 4.65 -7.09 -14.02
C ASN A 39 3.18 -6.79 -13.61
N VAL A 40 2.95 -6.46 -12.35
CA VAL A 40 1.64 -6.05 -11.84
C VAL A 40 1.43 -4.54 -12.03
N SER A 41 0.19 -4.09 -11.92
CA SER A 41 -0.10 -2.64 -12.06
C SER A 41 0.65 -1.84 -10.99
N LYS A 42 1.03 -0.61 -11.32
CA LYS A 42 1.73 0.32 -10.40
C LYS A 42 0.97 0.64 -9.11
N ASN A 43 -0.28 0.22 -9.02
CA ASN A 43 -1.17 0.48 -7.88
C ASN A 43 -1.22 -0.69 -6.90
N PHE A 44 -0.47 -1.76 -7.16
CA PHE A 44 -0.32 -2.88 -6.24
C PHE A 44 0.66 -2.53 -5.14
N VAL A 45 0.21 -2.73 -3.90
CA VAL A 45 1.05 -2.61 -2.71
C VAL A 45 1.08 -3.93 -1.96
N LEU A 46 2.22 -4.21 -1.37
CA LEU A 46 2.45 -5.36 -0.50
C LEU A 46 2.66 -4.83 0.90
N GLY A 47 1.88 -5.32 1.86
CA GLY A 47 1.98 -4.91 3.24
C GLY A 47 2.30 -6.07 4.16
N GLN A 48 3.10 -5.77 5.20
CA GLN A 48 3.41 -6.64 6.32
C GLN A 48 3.00 -5.93 7.60
N ILE A 49 2.30 -6.64 8.45
CA ILE A 49 1.80 -6.14 9.73
C ILE A 49 2.13 -7.13 10.83
N SER A 50 2.51 -6.62 11.99
CA SER A 50 2.76 -7.46 13.16
C SER A 50 2.50 -6.74 14.47
N ASP A 51 2.24 -7.50 15.51
CA ASP A 51 1.99 -7.06 16.86
C ASP A 51 2.43 -8.13 17.87
N ASP A 52 2.76 -7.75 19.11
CA ASP A 52 3.24 -8.70 20.12
C ASP A 52 2.12 -9.56 20.72
N TYR A 53 0.88 -9.08 20.74
CA TYR A 53 -0.27 -9.79 21.29
C TYR A 53 -1.37 -10.12 20.29
N GLY A 54 -1.34 -9.53 19.12
CA GLY A 54 -2.22 -9.85 18.00
C GLY A 54 -2.92 -8.67 17.36
N LEU A 55 -3.26 -8.89 16.12
CA LEU A 55 -3.90 -7.92 15.23
C LEU A 55 -5.42 -8.06 15.28
N THR A 56 -6.14 -6.95 15.21
CA THR A 56 -7.60 -6.95 15.21
C THR A 56 -8.20 -6.43 13.92
N LYS A 57 -7.65 -5.35 13.38
CA LYS A 57 -8.24 -4.64 12.25
C LYS A 57 -7.17 -4.02 11.38
N LEU A 58 -7.40 -4.07 10.07
CA LEU A 58 -6.66 -3.30 9.08
C LEU A 58 -7.64 -2.51 8.25
N GLN A 59 -7.37 -1.24 8.04
CA GLN A 59 -8.18 -0.38 7.20
C GLN A 59 -7.31 0.46 6.27
N ILE A 60 -7.90 0.84 5.14
CA ILE A 60 -7.37 1.85 4.25
C ILE A 60 -8.15 3.15 4.46
N ILE A 61 -7.44 4.26 4.57
CA ILE A 61 -8.00 5.60 4.60
C ILE A 61 -7.60 6.28 3.29
N TYR A 62 -8.56 6.85 2.59
CA TYR A 62 -8.33 7.53 1.32
C TYR A 62 -9.19 8.78 1.20
N TYR A 63 -8.68 9.78 0.51
CA TYR A 63 -9.35 11.07 0.32
C TYR A 63 -8.83 11.78 -0.93
N PRO A 64 -9.65 12.66 -1.54
CA PRO A 64 -9.15 13.57 -2.56
C PRO A 64 -8.05 14.47 -1.97
N LYS A 65 -6.93 14.61 -2.65
CA LYS A 65 -5.78 15.40 -2.17
C LYS A 65 -6.16 16.82 -1.76
N ASP A 66 -7.07 17.43 -2.50
CA ASP A 66 -7.53 18.80 -2.27
C ASP A 66 -8.57 18.91 -1.16
N LYS A 67 -9.08 17.77 -0.66
CA LYS A 67 -10.16 17.70 0.34
C LYS A 67 -9.88 16.62 1.40
N PRO A 68 -8.86 16.78 2.23
CA PRO A 68 -8.51 15.76 3.23
C PRO A 68 -9.61 15.54 4.28
N ASN A 69 -10.53 16.51 4.44
CA ASN A 69 -11.67 16.38 5.35
C ASN A 69 -12.76 15.41 4.84
N GLU A 70 -12.74 15.04 3.56
CA GLU A 70 -13.65 14.06 2.97
C GLU A 70 -13.06 12.62 3.01
N ALA A 71 -12.26 12.31 4.04
CA ALA A 71 -11.63 11.03 4.19
C ALA A 71 -12.64 9.89 4.36
N ARG A 72 -12.49 8.85 3.56
CA ARG A 72 -13.28 7.61 3.58
C ARG A 72 -12.43 6.46 4.05
N ARG A 73 -13.09 5.41 4.52
CA ARG A 73 -12.43 4.21 5.06
C ARG A 73 -12.95 2.94 4.39
N GLY A 74 -12.02 2.05 4.06
CA GLY A 74 -12.31 0.69 3.63
C GLY A 74 -11.68 -0.31 4.61
N THR A 75 -12.35 -1.44 4.85
CA THR A 75 -11.80 -2.51 5.70
C THR A 75 -11.11 -3.54 4.84
N ILE A 76 -9.93 -3.99 5.26
CA ILE A 76 -9.17 -5.06 4.63
C ILE A 76 -9.20 -6.25 5.59
N ALA A 77 -9.46 -7.43 5.03
CA ALA A 77 -9.44 -8.66 5.83
C ALA A 77 -8.02 -8.91 6.36
N VAL A 78 -7.92 -9.26 7.62
CA VAL A 78 -6.68 -9.57 8.32
C VAL A 78 -6.88 -10.81 9.19
N LYS A 79 -5.86 -11.64 9.28
CA LYS A 79 -5.83 -12.72 10.26
C LYS A 79 -5.66 -12.13 11.65
N LYS A 80 -6.45 -12.64 12.60
CA LYS A 80 -6.32 -12.26 14.01
C LYS A 80 -5.16 -13.03 14.66
N ASP A 81 -3.94 -12.72 14.20
CA ASP A 81 -2.69 -13.35 14.62
C ASP A 81 -1.66 -12.26 14.92
N VAL A 82 -0.50 -12.62 15.43
CA VAL A 82 0.61 -11.70 15.71
C VAL A 82 1.32 -11.20 14.45
N TYR A 83 1.10 -11.84 13.29
CA TYR A 83 1.68 -11.48 12.01
C TYR A 83 0.73 -11.80 10.86
N ASP A 84 0.63 -10.86 9.91
CA ASP A 84 -0.07 -11.10 8.65
C ASP A 84 0.56 -10.31 7.50
N GLN A 85 0.23 -10.73 6.28
CA GLN A 85 0.60 -10.04 5.05
C GLN A 85 -0.65 -9.77 4.23
N PHE A 86 -0.67 -8.64 3.56
CA PHE A 86 -1.77 -8.30 2.67
C PHE A 86 -1.27 -7.75 1.34
N VAL A 87 -2.10 -7.91 0.35
CA VAL A 87 -1.92 -7.30 -0.97
C VAL A 87 -3.13 -6.41 -1.23
N PHE A 88 -2.89 -5.22 -1.72
CA PHE A 88 -3.97 -4.33 -2.08
C PHE A 88 -3.70 -3.66 -3.42
N ASN A 89 -4.72 -3.63 -4.27
CA ASN A 89 -4.66 -2.95 -5.56
C ASN A 89 -5.63 -1.77 -5.52
N PHE A 90 -5.11 -0.58 -5.32
CA PHE A 90 -5.96 0.62 -5.29
C PHE A 90 -6.47 0.94 -6.71
N PRO A 91 -7.74 1.29 -6.92
CA PRO A 91 -8.78 1.53 -5.91
C PRO A 91 -9.58 0.28 -5.49
N SER A 92 -9.39 -0.90 -6.13
CA SER A 92 -10.20 -2.09 -5.90
C SER A 92 -11.70 -1.76 -6.01
N ASN A 93 -12.47 -2.00 -4.94
CA ASN A 93 -13.90 -1.71 -4.84
C ASN A 93 -14.23 -0.38 -4.14
N LEU A 94 -13.24 0.51 -3.99
CA LEU A 94 -13.44 1.82 -3.37
C LEU A 94 -14.01 2.83 -4.37
N ASP A 95 -14.88 3.70 -3.89
CA ASP A 95 -15.47 4.74 -4.72
C ASP A 95 -14.46 5.86 -4.96
N VAL A 96 -13.94 5.91 -6.18
CA VAL A 96 -13.06 6.98 -6.65
C VAL A 96 -13.61 7.62 -7.93
N VAL A 97 -13.34 8.90 -8.09
CA VAL A 97 -13.72 9.68 -9.26
C VAL A 97 -12.53 9.79 -10.20
N LYS A 98 -12.73 9.44 -11.48
CA LYS A 98 -11.69 9.58 -12.51
C LYS A 98 -11.25 11.04 -12.65
N GLY A 99 -9.96 11.25 -12.85
CA GLY A 99 -9.36 12.58 -12.96
C GLY A 99 -9.01 13.26 -11.64
N VAL A 100 -9.46 12.72 -10.52
CA VAL A 100 -9.17 13.25 -9.18
C VAL A 100 -7.91 12.60 -8.63
N ASN A 101 -7.03 13.40 -8.02
CA ASN A 101 -5.87 12.90 -7.30
C ASN A 101 -6.31 12.45 -5.91
N TYR A 102 -6.03 11.23 -5.55
CA TYR A 102 -6.26 10.66 -4.23
C TYR A 102 -4.95 10.44 -3.50
N GLU A 103 -5.00 10.63 -2.18
CA GLU A 103 -3.99 10.18 -1.23
C GLU A 103 -4.59 9.09 -0.35
N TYR A 104 -3.80 8.06 -0.04
CA TYR A 104 -4.27 6.98 0.81
C TYR A 104 -3.13 6.39 1.65
N TYR A 105 -3.49 5.80 2.79
CA TYR A 105 -2.60 5.08 3.69
C TYR A 105 -3.35 3.96 4.39
N PHE A 106 -2.61 3.05 4.98
CA PHE A 106 -3.15 1.94 5.75
C PHE A 106 -2.95 2.19 7.24
N GLU A 107 -3.89 1.73 8.05
CA GLU A 107 -3.85 1.81 9.50
C GLU A 107 -4.21 0.45 10.09
N VAL A 108 -3.32 -0.09 10.90
CA VAL A 108 -3.45 -1.37 11.58
C VAL A 108 -3.72 -1.13 13.06
N PHE A 109 -4.51 -2.00 13.66
CA PHE A 109 -4.90 -1.93 15.07
C PHE A 109 -4.54 -3.23 15.78
N ASP A 110 -4.06 -3.10 17.02
CA ASP A 110 -3.84 -4.21 17.95
C ASP A 110 -5.15 -4.78 18.51
N ASN A 111 -5.03 -5.75 19.42
CA ASN A 111 -6.16 -6.36 20.11
C ASN A 111 -6.43 -5.79 21.51
N ASP A 112 -5.72 -4.75 21.95
CA ASP A 112 -5.87 -4.15 23.27
C ASP A 112 -7.11 -3.27 23.39
N ALA A 113 -8.28 -3.92 23.52
CA ALA A 113 -9.56 -3.22 23.69
C ALA A 113 -9.62 -2.35 24.96
N ILE A 114 -8.86 -2.71 25.99
CA ILE A 114 -8.86 -2.01 27.28
C ILE A 114 -8.25 -0.62 27.16
N HIS A 115 -7.19 -0.49 26.35
CA HIS A 115 -6.51 0.78 26.08
C HIS A 115 -6.91 1.43 24.75
N HIS A 116 -8.12 1.15 24.25
CA HIS A 116 -8.71 1.76 23.05
C HIS A 116 -8.01 1.42 21.73
N PHE A 117 -7.41 0.23 21.61
CA PHE A 117 -6.72 -0.25 20.41
C PHE A 117 -5.62 0.69 19.94
N LYS A 118 -4.39 0.38 20.23
CA LYS A 118 -3.27 1.11 19.66
C LYS A 118 -3.24 0.91 18.15
N SER A 119 -2.83 1.92 17.42
CA SER A 119 -2.75 1.85 15.96
C SER A 119 -1.45 2.42 15.42
N SER A 120 -1.06 1.92 14.25
CA SER A 120 0.05 2.45 13.48
C SER A 120 -0.35 2.64 12.02
N ARG A 121 0.28 3.61 11.37
CA ARG A 121 -0.01 4.00 9.98
C ARG A 121 1.17 3.71 9.09
N SER A 122 0.88 3.34 7.85
CA SER A 122 1.88 3.22 6.80
C SER A 122 2.34 4.60 6.30
N SER A 123 3.33 4.60 5.42
CA SER A 123 3.58 5.71 4.51
C SER A 123 2.35 6.02 3.66
N GLN A 124 2.31 7.23 3.13
CA GLN A 124 1.23 7.72 2.28
C GLN A 124 1.53 7.42 0.81
N PHE A 125 0.51 7.02 0.07
CA PHE A 125 0.55 6.72 -1.35
C PHE A 125 -0.35 7.70 -2.10
N THR A 126 -0.09 7.85 -3.39
CA THR A 126 -0.90 8.70 -4.27
C THR A 126 -1.47 7.88 -5.42
N TYR A 127 -2.65 8.23 -5.86
CA TYR A 127 -3.33 7.59 -6.99
C TYR A 127 -4.15 8.59 -7.79
N ARG A 128 -4.15 8.40 -9.12
CA ARG A 128 -5.04 9.12 -10.02
C ARG A 128 -5.40 8.22 -11.20
N GLU A 129 -6.66 8.00 -11.40
CA GLU A 129 -7.17 7.37 -12.61
C GLU A 129 -7.36 8.42 -13.71
N LYS A 130 -6.84 8.14 -14.90
CA LYS A 130 -7.04 9.01 -16.06
C LYS A 130 -8.52 9.03 -16.45
N THR A 131 -9.04 10.19 -16.88
CA THR A 131 -10.35 10.30 -17.50
C THR A 131 -10.38 9.59 -18.85
N GLU A 132 -11.57 9.33 -19.37
CA GLU A 132 -11.71 8.70 -20.71
C GLU A 132 -11.14 9.60 -21.81
N SER A 133 -11.32 10.92 -21.71
CA SER A 133 -10.71 11.87 -22.64
C SER A 133 -9.18 11.79 -22.61
N GLU A 134 -8.57 11.79 -21.43
CA GLU A 134 -7.10 11.66 -21.28
C GLU A 134 -6.57 10.32 -21.80
N LYS A 135 -7.35 9.25 -21.70
CA LYS A 135 -7.00 7.95 -22.29
C LYS A 135 -7.02 8.01 -23.81
N GLN A 136 -8.05 8.65 -24.40
CA GLN A 136 -8.16 8.83 -25.85
C GLN A 136 -7.03 9.70 -26.39
N ASP A 137 -6.73 10.83 -25.74
CA ASP A 137 -5.64 11.71 -26.10
C ASP A 137 -4.28 10.99 -26.05
N PHE A 138 -4.07 10.19 -25.05
CA PHE A 138 -2.85 9.38 -24.93
C PHE A 138 -2.72 8.35 -26.05
N LEU A 139 -3.81 7.65 -26.40
CA LEU A 139 -3.82 6.70 -27.52
C LEU A 139 -3.56 7.40 -28.85
N PHE A 140 -4.18 8.57 -29.07
CA PHE A 140 -3.96 9.37 -30.25
C PHE A 140 -2.50 9.83 -30.38
N GLN A 141 -1.90 10.29 -29.28
CA GLN A 141 -0.47 10.64 -29.26
C GLN A 141 0.43 9.43 -29.55
N GLN A 142 0.13 8.26 -29.02
CA GLN A 142 0.87 7.04 -29.34
C GLN A 142 0.78 6.68 -30.83
N GLN A 143 -0.41 6.77 -31.43
CA GLN A 143 -0.59 6.53 -32.86
C GLN A 143 0.22 7.52 -33.71
N ASN A 144 0.16 8.81 -33.39
CA ASN A 144 0.92 9.83 -34.11
C ASN A 144 2.43 9.61 -33.99
N ASN A 145 2.93 9.23 -32.82
CA ASN A 145 4.34 8.90 -32.62
C ASN A 145 4.75 7.67 -33.45
N ALA A 146 3.91 6.64 -33.49
CA ALA A 146 4.16 5.46 -34.32
C ALA A 146 4.20 5.79 -35.82
N ILE A 147 3.26 6.59 -36.32
CA ILE A 147 3.24 7.09 -37.71
C ILE A 147 4.50 7.87 -38.02
N SER A 148 4.89 8.84 -37.16
CA SER A 148 6.10 9.62 -37.35
C SER A 148 7.37 8.76 -37.39
N THR A 149 7.41 7.71 -36.59
CA THR A 149 8.54 6.76 -36.56
C THR A 149 8.58 5.93 -37.86
N LEU A 150 7.43 5.48 -38.36
CA LEU A 150 7.33 4.77 -39.64
C LEU A 150 7.74 5.67 -40.83
N GLU A 151 7.29 6.92 -40.85
CA GLU A 151 7.68 7.89 -41.89
C GLU A 151 9.20 8.14 -41.92
N LYS A 152 9.82 8.27 -40.73
CA LYS A 152 11.28 8.40 -40.63
C LYS A 152 12.00 7.17 -41.15
N SER A 153 11.50 5.97 -40.81
CA SER A 153 12.05 4.71 -41.29
C SER A 153 11.94 4.58 -42.81
N LEU A 154 10.78 4.95 -43.38
CA LEU A 154 10.55 4.94 -44.82
C LEU A 154 11.54 5.86 -45.54
N LYS A 155 11.72 7.10 -45.10
CA LYS A 155 12.68 8.02 -45.66
C LYS A 155 14.13 7.52 -45.64
N ILE A 156 14.50 6.81 -44.58
CA ILE A 156 15.82 6.16 -44.48
C ILE A 156 15.96 5.05 -45.53
N GLN A 157 14.93 4.22 -45.69
CA GLN A 157 14.93 3.14 -46.68
C GLN A 157 14.98 3.68 -48.12
N GLU A 158 14.18 4.72 -48.44
CA GLU A 158 14.21 5.39 -49.73
C GLU A 158 15.60 5.95 -50.04
N LYS A 159 16.23 6.57 -49.07
CA LYS A 159 17.60 7.08 -49.22
C LYS A 159 18.61 5.96 -49.51
N GLN A 160 18.51 4.85 -48.75
CA GLN A 160 19.38 3.71 -48.97
C GLN A 160 19.17 3.07 -50.34
N LEU A 161 17.93 2.93 -50.81
CA LEU A 161 17.64 2.44 -52.14
C LEU A 161 18.22 3.37 -53.21
N SER A 162 18.10 4.70 -53.08
CA SER A 162 18.70 5.67 -53.99
C SER A 162 20.21 5.60 -54.05
N GLU A 163 20.87 5.30 -52.93
CA GLU A 163 22.31 5.09 -52.86
C GLU A 163 22.75 3.81 -53.59
N ILE A 164 22.00 2.72 -53.39
CA ILE A 164 22.23 1.44 -54.07
C ILE A 164 22.10 1.61 -55.58
N ASP A 165 21.03 2.29 -56.06
CA ASP A 165 20.79 2.54 -57.47
C ASP A 165 21.95 3.36 -58.11
N LYS A 166 22.51 4.28 -57.38
CA LYS A 166 23.69 5.04 -57.85
C LYS A 166 24.92 4.16 -57.97
N LEU A 167 25.17 3.25 -57.02
CA LEU A 167 26.30 2.34 -57.05
C LEU A 167 26.18 1.31 -58.19
N GLN A 168 24.98 0.87 -58.56
CA GLN A 168 24.76 -0.07 -59.65
C GLN A 168 24.94 0.57 -61.06
N LYS A 169 24.91 1.90 -61.13
CA LYS A 169 25.08 2.63 -62.42
C LYS A 169 26.54 3.14 -62.65
N MET A 170 27.42 2.90 -61.70
CA MET A 170 28.84 3.15 -61.83
C MET A 170 29.56 1.91 -62.39
#